data_cc910ea506f77d2324e0e5cf05255bee
#
_entry.id   cc910ea506f77d2324e0e5cf05255bee
#
_cell.length_a   1.000
_cell.length_b   1.000
_cell.length_c   1.000
_cell.angle_alpha   90.00
_cell.angle_beta   90.00
_cell.angle_gamma   90.00
#
_symmetry.space_group_name_H-M   'P 1'
#
loop_
_entity.id
_entity.type
_entity.pdbx_description
1 polymer ?
#
loop_
_entity_poly.entity_id
_entity_poly.type
_entity_poly.pdbx_seq_one_letter_code
_entity_poly.pdbx_strand_id
1 'polypeptide(L)'
;MTWEKEAKEINEKRNFADQMGGKEAVELQYKKGRLPVRERINRILDNKSFNEIGKSAGFSEYNDNGSLKKFTPGNFILGFGKINKRPVVIGGEDFSLKGGSPNAAGLRKSIYTEELALKYKVPLIRLHEGAGGSVGGTNQEKSNRPTSDAVYTPSRFISLANTLGEVPVATAALGPVAGLPASRLVASHFSVMTETSLVPVSYTHLTLPTKSG
;
A
#
# COMPACT_ATOMS: atom_id res chain seq x y z
N MET A 1 23.47 23.26 -17.27
CA MET A 1 22.11 22.94 -16.74
C MET A 1 22.31 22.37 -15.37
N THR A 2 21.66 22.92 -14.35
CA THR A 2 21.69 22.39 -12.98
C THR A 2 20.35 21.68 -12.74
N TRP A 3 20.39 20.50 -12.10
CA TRP A 3 19.21 19.70 -11.74
C TRP A 3 18.64 20.08 -10.36
N GLU A 4 18.97 21.29 -9.88
CA GLU A 4 18.59 21.73 -8.53
C GLU A 4 17.07 21.84 -8.32
N LYS A 5 16.35 22.33 -9.34
CA LYS A 5 14.89 22.47 -9.30
C LYS A 5 14.20 21.11 -9.20
N GLU A 6 14.62 20.17 -10.04
CA GLU A 6 14.09 18.81 -10.10
C GLU A 6 14.43 18.02 -8.82
N ALA A 7 15.65 18.15 -8.33
CA ALA A 7 16.08 17.55 -7.06
C ALA A 7 15.27 18.10 -5.87
N LYS A 8 15.00 19.40 -5.85
CA LYS A 8 14.17 20.04 -4.83
C LYS A 8 12.74 19.49 -4.87
N GLU A 9 12.13 19.43 -6.06
CA GLU A 9 10.78 18.89 -6.23
C GLU A 9 10.68 17.42 -5.79
N ILE A 10 11.67 16.59 -6.12
CA ILE A 10 11.71 15.20 -5.66
C ILE A 10 11.76 15.13 -4.14
N ASN A 11 12.54 15.99 -3.49
CA ASN A 11 12.62 16.04 -2.04
C ASN A 11 11.31 16.54 -1.40
N GLU A 12 10.64 17.51 -2.00
CA GLU A 12 9.30 17.95 -1.57
C GLU A 12 8.28 16.81 -1.66
N LYS A 13 8.26 16.06 -2.76
CA LYS A 13 7.39 14.86 -2.90
C LYS A 13 7.69 13.80 -1.84
N ARG A 14 8.96 13.57 -1.52
CA ARG A 14 9.37 12.65 -0.47
C ARG A 14 8.88 13.10 0.91
N ASN A 15 8.98 14.40 1.20
CA ASN A 15 8.49 14.97 2.46
C ASN A 15 6.97 14.84 2.59
N PHE A 16 6.21 15.05 1.51
CA PHE A 16 4.78 14.78 1.50
C PHE A 16 4.47 13.29 1.75
N ALA A 17 5.24 12.39 1.14
CA ALA A 17 5.05 10.96 1.36
C ALA A 17 5.33 10.52 2.80
N ASP A 18 6.25 11.19 3.51
CA ASP A 18 6.51 10.92 4.92
C ASP A 18 5.35 11.31 5.83
N GLN A 19 4.55 12.29 5.42
CA GLN A 19 3.37 12.71 6.17
C GLN A 19 2.19 11.73 6.02
N MET A 20 2.28 10.76 5.12
CA MET A 20 1.21 9.79 4.85
C MET A 20 -0.13 10.50 4.57
N GLY A 21 -1.22 10.21 5.27
CA GLY A 21 -2.50 10.92 5.18
C GLY A 21 -2.56 12.27 5.91
N GLY A 22 -1.43 12.72 6.47
CA GLY A 22 -1.32 13.93 7.27
C GLY A 22 -1.50 13.67 8.78
N LYS A 23 -1.13 14.67 9.57
CA LYS A 23 -1.07 14.55 11.04
C LYS A 23 -2.37 14.07 11.65
N GLU A 24 -3.49 14.66 11.28
CA GLU A 24 -4.82 14.31 11.82
C GLU A 24 -5.20 12.85 11.53
N ALA A 25 -4.97 12.40 10.28
CA ALA A 25 -5.30 11.04 9.88
C ALA A 25 -4.41 10.01 10.59
N VAL A 26 -3.15 10.33 10.82
CA VAL A 26 -2.20 9.50 11.59
C VAL A 26 -2.60 9.46 13.06
N GLU A 27 -2.92 10.59 13.69
CA GLU A 27 -3.39 10.65 15.07
C GLU A 27 -4.68 9.85 15.27
N LEU A 28 -5.59 9.87 14.28
CA LEU A 28 -6.81 9.06 14.33
C LEU A 28 -6.50 7.56 14.34
N GLN A 29 -5.42 7.09 13.68
CA GLN A 29 -5.01 5.69 13.79
C GLN A 29 -4.59 5.37 15.23
N TYR A 30 -3.76 6.18 15.84
CA TYR A 30 -3.35 5.99 17.24
C TYR A 30 -4.52 6.01 18.21
N LYS A 31 -5.48 6.94 18.05
CA LYS A 31 -6.71 6.99 18.88
C LYS A 31 -7.56 5.71 18.77
N LYS A 32 -7.48 5.02 17.64
CA LYS A 32 -8.14 3.71 17.43
C LYS A 32 -7.30 2.51 17.86
N GLY A 33 -6.18 2.73 18.54
CA GLY A 33 -5.26 1.67 18.96
C GLY A 33 -4.48 1.03 17.80
N ARG A 34 -4.38 1.71 16.67
CA ARG A 34 -3.71 1.19 15.47
C ARG A 34 -2.41 1.95 15.21
N LEU A 35 -1.40 1.21 14.76
CA LEU A 35 -0.14 1.81 14.34
C LEU A 35 -0.20 2.17 12.85
N PRO A 36 0.35 3.32 12.44
CA PRO A 36 0.58 3.62 11.02
C PRO A 36 1.52 2.60 10.38
N VAL A 37 1.36 2.37 9.07
CA VAL A 37 2.10 1.34 8.34
C VAL A 37 3.62 1.49 8.44
N ARG A 38 4.15 2.71 8.43
CA ARG A 38 5.61 2.97 8.58
C ARG A 38 6.13 2.48 9.92
N GLU A 39 5.38 2.71 10.98
CA GLU A 39 5.78 2.25 12.31
C GLU A 39 5.73 0.73 12.41
N ARG A 40 4.70 0.09 11.82
CA ARG A 40 4.61 -1.37 11.74
C ARG A 40 5.81 -1.97 11.03
N ILE A 41 6.19 -1.41 9.88
CA ILE A 41 7.37 -1.83 9.13
C ILE A 41 8.63 -1.71 9.98
N ASN A 42 8.83 -0.56 10.63
CA ASN A 42 10.00 -0.32 11.46
C ASN A 42 10.08 -1.21 12.71
N ARG A 43 8.94 -1.66 13.24
CA ARG A 43 8.90 -2.59 14.39
C ARG A 43 9.23 -4.03 14.01
N ILE A 44 9.01 -4.41 12.77
CA ILE A 44 9.28 -5.77 12.27
C ILE A 44 10.73 -5.90 11.81
N LEU A 45 11.27 -4.85 11.20
CA LEU A 45 12.60 -4.89 10.62
C LEU A 45 13.69 -4.58 11.65
N ASP A 46 14.89 -5.07 11.36
CA ASP A 46 16.10 -4.67 12.07
C ASP A 46 16.26 -3.15 12.04
N ASN A 47 16.74 -2.59 13.13
CA ASN A 47 16.88 -1.13 13.28
C ASN A 47 17.62 -0.50 12.10
N LYS A 48 17.05 0.56 11.53
CA LYS A 48 17.59 1.32 10.39
C LYS A 48 17.85 0.49 9.12
N SER A 49 17.24 -0.69 9.00
CA SER A 49 17.44 -1.53 7.81
C SER A 49 16.45 -1.24 6.68
N PHE A 50 15.40 -0.45 6.93
CA PHE A 50 14.38 -0.15 5.92
C PHE A 50 14.89 0.81 4.85
N ASN A 51 14.85 0.37 3.60
CA ASN A 51 15.14 1.18 2.42
C ASN A 51 13.87 1.26 1.56
N GLU A 52 13.12 2.36 1.72
CA GLU A 52 11.86 2.57 1.03
C GLU A 52 12.05 2.85 -0.46
N ILE A 53 11.23 2.23 -1.29
CA ILE A 53 11.22 2.38 -2.75
C ILE A 53 9.95 3.09 -3.20
N GLY A 54 10.09 3.94 -4.23
CA GLY A 54 8.95 4.62 -4.85
C GLY A 54 8.28 5.66 -3.95
N LYS A 55 9.02 6.32 -3.08
CA LYS A 55 8.52 7.35 -2.15
C LYS A 55 7.93 8.55 -2.89
N SER A 56 8.47 8.90 -4.06
CA SER A 56 7.97 9.96 -4.93
C SER A 56 6.92 9.49 -5.95
N ALA A 57 6.47 8.23 -5.88
CA ALA A 57 5.37 7.76 -6.72
C ALA A 57 4.03 8.23 -6.15
N GLY A 58 3.25 8.92 -6.98
CA GLY A 58 1.99 9.51 -6.57
C GLY A 58 1.39 10.38 -7.66
N PHE A 59 0.48 11.25 -7.26
CA PHE A 59 -0.17 12.22 -8.13
C PHE A 59 0.26 13.65 -7.74
N SER A 60 0.76 14.41 -8.71
CA SER A 60 1.19 15.81 -8.54
C SER A 60 0.19 16.75 -9.17
N GLU A 61 -0.12 17.83 -8.48
CA GLU A 61 -0.83 18.99 -9.00
C GLU A 61 0.15 20.17 -9.05
N TYR A 62 0.14 20.93 -10.15
CA TYR A 62 1.04 22.05 -10.35
C TYR A 62 0.27 23.34 -10.45
N ASN A 63 0.91 24.44 -10.06
CA ASN A 63 0.45 25.80 -10.30
C ASN A 63 0.70 26.18 -11.78
N ASP A 64 0.10 27.29 -12.23
CA ASP A 64 0.27 27.80 -13.59
C ASP A 64 1.74 28.12 -13.93
N ASN A 65 2.53 28.47 -12.94
CA ASN A 65 3.97 28.72 -13.09
C ASN A 65 4.83 27.45 -13.09
N GLY A 66 4.22 26.25 -13.08
CA GLY A 66 4.90 24.97 -13.09
C GLY A 66 5.52 24.53 -11.75
N SER A 67 5.27 25.27 -10.65
CA SER A 67 5.69 24.82 -9.31
C SER A 67 4.74 23.76 -8.75
N LEU A 68 5.27 22.85 -7.95
CA LEU A 68 4.46 21.83 -7.28
C LEU A 68 3.46 22.49 -6.32
N LYS A 69 2.16 22.31 -6.57
CA LYS A 69 1.07 22.80 -5.72
C LYS A 69 0.73 21.79 -4.63
N LYS A 70 0.63 20.52 -5.02
CA LYS A 70 0.22 19.44 -4.12
C LYS A 70 0.77 18.10 -4.61
N PHE A 71 1.07 17.23 -3.69
CA PHE A 71 1.43 15.86 -4.00
C PHE A 71 0.60 14.89 -3.12
N THR A 72 -0.04 13.92 -3.77
CA THR A 72 -0.73 12.83 -3.10
C THR A 72 0.06 11.55 -3.32
N PRO A 73 0.72 11.00 -2.30
CA PRO A 73 1.54 9.81 -2.46
C PRO A 73 0.70 8.56 -2.76
N GLY A 74 1.34 7.55 -3.31
CA GLY A 74 0.76 6.23 -3.39
C GLY A 74 0.53 5.67 -1.98
N ASN A 75 -0.69 5.24 -1.70
CA ASN A 75 -1.11 4.73 -0.39
C ASN A 75 -0.68 3.28 -0.13
N PHE A 76 0.52 2.96 -0.55
CA PHE A 76 1.20 1.69 -0.27
C PHE A 76 2.68 1.97 -0.05
N ILE A 77 3.22 1.49 1.06
CA ILE A 77 4.64 1.64 1.40
C ILE A 77 5.32 0.31 1.16
N LEU A 78 6.46 0.35 0.47
CA LEU A 78 7.25 -0.83 0.16
C LEU A 78 8.75 -0.52 0.22
N GLY A 79 9.53 -1.55 0.45
CA GLY A 79 10.99 -1.46 0.41
C GLY A 79 11.67 -2.75 0.77
N PHE A 80 12.98 -2.68 0.77
CA PHE A 80 13.84 -3.71 1.34
C PHE A 80 14.09 -3.44 2.81
N GLY A 81 14.30 -4.51 3.56
CA GLY A 81 14.75 -4.45 4.94
C GLY A 81 15.44 -5.74 5.33
N LYS A 82 15.75 -5.85 6.62
CA LYS A 82 16.33 -7.07 7.18
C LYS A 82 15.52 -7.51 8.40
N ILE A 83 15.40 -8.82 8.58
CA ILE A 83 14.91 -9.46 9.80
C ILE A 83 15.95 -10.46 10.25
N ASN A 84 16.50 -10.27 11.44
CA ASN A 84 17.61 -11.09 11.94
C ASN A 84 18.77 -11.15 10.92
N LYS A 85 19.13 -10.00 10.34
CA LYS A 85 20.16 -9.81 9.30
C LYS A 85 19.84 -10.43 7.93
N ARG A 86 18.71 -11.11 7.75
CA ARG A 86 18.28 -11.70 6.47
C ARG A 86 17.49 -10.69 5.66
N PRO A 87 17.82 -10.52 4.37
CA PRO A 87 17.09 -9.58 3.51
C PRO A 87 15.66 -10.03 3.27
N VAL A 88 14.75 -9.09 3.24
CA VAL A 88 13.34 -9.28 2.92
C VAL A 88 12.82 -8.10 2.10
N VAL A 89 11.78 -8.34 1.31
CA VAL A 89 10.91 -7.28 0.78
C VAL A 89 9.70 -7.18 1.69
N ILE A 90 9.33 -5.96 2.06
CA ILE A 90 8.16 -5.70 2.91
C ILE A 90 7.30 -4.60 2.31
N GLY A 91 5.99 -4.73 2.43
CA GLY A 91 5.07 -3.68 2.03
C GLY A 91 3.72 -3.76 2.74
N GLY A 92 3.00 -2.64 2.74
CA GLY A 92 1.69 -2.58 3.36
C GLY A 92 0.89 -1.36 2.92
N GLU A 93 -0.43 -1.45 3.03
CA GLU A 93 -1.36 -0.37 2.75
C GLU A 93 -1.26 0.74 3.81
N ASP A 94 -1.26 1.99 3.35
CA ASP A 94 -1.40 3.15 4.24
C ASP A 94 -2.88 3.48 4.45
N PHE A 95 -3.41 3.01 5.56
CA PHE A 95 -4.81 3.22 5.92
C PHE A 95 -5.16 4.69 6.19
N SER A 96 -4.18 5.53 6.52
CA SER A 96 -4.37 6.96 6.74
C SER A 96 -4.77 7.71 5.46
N LEU A 97 -4.48 7.12 4.29
CA LEU A 97 -4.88 7.62 2.98
C LEU A 97 -6.07 6.84 2.42
N LYS A 98 -7.25 7.45 2.43
CA LYS A 98 -8.50 6.87 1.89
C LYS A 98 -8.84 5.47 2.44
N GLY A 99 -8.54 5.21 3.71
CA GLY A 99 -8.80 3.91 4.32
C GLY A 99 -8.05 2.75 3.66
N GLY A 100 -6.86 2.98 3.10
CA GLY A 100 -6.08 1.98 2.40
C GLY A 100 -6.68 1.54 1.06
N SER A 101 -7.78 2.17 0.59
CA SER A 101 -8.33 1.89 -0.74
C SER A 101 -7.32 2.31 -1.81
N PRO A 102 -6.84 1.39 -2.68
CA PRO A 102 -5.69 1.63 -3.51
C PRO A 102 -5.93 2.74 -4.54
N ASN A 103 -5.07 3.74 -4.54
CA ASN A 103 -4.92 4.64 -5.68
C ASN A 103 -4.01 3.99 -6.75
N ALA A 104 -3.93 4.58 -7.95
CA ALA A 104 -3.17 3.99 -9.06
C ALA A 104 -1.70 3.72 -8.70
N ALA A 105 -1.04 4.68 -8.02
CA ALA A 105 0.36 4.53 -7.59
C ALA A 105 0.49 3.45 -6.50
N GLY A 106 -0.42 3.42 -5.52
CA GLY A 106 -0.44 2.40 -4.47
C GLY A 106 -0.64 1.00 -5.03
N LEU A 107 -1.53 0.85 -6.00
CA LEU A 107 -1.76 -0.42 -6.67
C LEU A 107 -0.49 -0.92 -7.39
N ARG A 108 0.16 -0.06 -8.18
CA ARG A 108 1.44 -0.40 -8.85
C ARG A 108 2.51 -0.80 -7.84
N LYS A 109 2.66 -0.05 -6.76
CA LYS A 109 3.61 -0.36 -5.68
C LYS A 109 3.32 -1.71 -5.04
N SER A 110 2.05 -2.06 -4.84
CA SER A 110 1.68 -3.36 -4.26
C SER A 110 2.04 -4.54 -5.16
N ILE A 111 1.92 -4.40 -6.49
CA ILE A 111 2.37 -5.42 -7.47
C ILE A 111 3.88 -5.45 -7.53
N TYR A 112 4.53 -4.29 -7.59
CA TYR A 112 5.97 -4.18 -7.66
C TYR A 112 6.69 -4.83 -6.46
N THR A 113 6.01 -4.91 -5.32
CA THR A 113 6.51 -5.65 -4.15
C THR A 113 6.74 -7.13 -4.46
N GLU A 114 5.83 -7.75 -5.23
CA GLU A 114 5.94 -9.13 -5.69
C GLU A 114 7.10 -9.28 -6.69
N GLU A 115 7.19 -8.37 -7.65
CA GLU A 115 8.26 -8.37 -8.64
C GLU A 115 9.64 -8.23 -8.01
N LEU A 116 9.78 -7.38 -7.00
CA LEU A 116 11.04 -7.24 -6.26
C LEU A 116 11.41 -8.52 -5.51
N ALA A 117 10.47 -9.14 -4.80
CA ALA A 117 10.73 -10.38 -4.10
C ALA A 117 11.16 -11.49 -5.06
N LEU A 118 10.48 -11.62 -6.20
CA LEU A 118 10.83 -12.55 -7.26
C LEU A 118 12.22 -12.27 -7.85
N LYS A 119 12.49 -11.03 -8.21
CA LYS A 119 13.75 -10.62 -8.85
C LYS A 119 14.95 -10.87 -7.96
N TYR A 120 14.83 -10.57 -6.66
CA TYR A 120 15.93 -10.73 -5.71
C TYR A 120 15.93 -12.06 -4.97
N LYS A 121 14.92 -12.92 -5.20
CA LYS A 121 14.76 -14.22 -4.54
C LYS A 121 14.83 -14.11 -3.03
N VAL A 122 14.09 -13.16 -2.46
CA VAL A 122 13.99 -12.93 -1.02
C VAL A 122 12.56 -13.06 -0.52
N PRO A 123 12.34 -13.40 0.75
CA PRO A 123 10.99 -13.48 1.32
C PRO A 123 10.21 -12.18 1.17
N LEU A 124 8.91 -12.31 0.94
CA LEU A 124 7.95 -11.22 0.89
C LEU A 124 7.12 -11.17 2.17
N ILE A 125 7.05 -9.98 2.77
CA ILE A 125 6.19 -9.71 3.93
C ILE A 125 5.14 -8.66 3.53
N ARG A 126 3.87 -8.94 3.84
CA ARG A 126 2.76 -8.02 3.56
C ARG A 126 1.97 -7.70 4.82
N LEU A 127 1.76 -6.41 5.05
CA LEU A 127 0.99 -5.87 6.18
C LEU A 127 -0.30 -5.29 5.63
N HIS A 128 -1.39 -6.04 5.75
CA HIS A 128 -2.66 -5.69 5.17
C HIS A 128 -3.55 -4.88 6.14
N GLU A 129 -3.97 -3.71 5.69
CA GLU A 129 -5.04 -2.91 6.27
C GLU A 129 -5.61 -2.00 5.19
N GLY A 130 -6.72 -2.41 4.57
CA GLY A 130 -7.29 -1.64 3.48
C GLY A 130 -8.73 -2.01 3.17
N ALA A 131 -9.55 -1.01 2.89
CA ALA A 131 -10.97 -1.16 2.58
C ALA A 131 -11.26 -1.81 1.21
N GLY A 132 -10.23 -2.19 0.45
CA GLY A 132 -10.41 -2.72 -0.90
C GLY A 132 -10.74 -1.63 -1.93
N GLY A 133 -11.40 -1.98 -3.02
CA GLY A 133 -11.81 -1.03 -4.05
C GLY A 133 -12.85 -0.05 -3.52
N SER A 134 -12.74 1.23 -3.86
CA SER A 134 -13.74 2.23 -3.48
C SER A 134 -15.03 2.04 -4.28
N VAL A 135 -16.13 1.77 -3.60
CA VAL A 135 -17.47 1.70 -4.21
C VAL A 135 -18.01 3.10 -4.54
N GLY A 136 -17.52 4.14 -3.88
CA GLY A 136 -17.89 5.54 -4.12
C GLY A 136 -17.18 6.22 -5.29
N GLY A 137 -16.36 5.49 -6.03
CA GLY A 137 -15.57 6.03 -7.14
C GLY A 137 -16.29 6.18 -8.47
N THR A 138 -17.61 6.02 -8.50
CA THR A 138 -18.40 6.11 -9.76
C THR A 138 -18.80 7.54 -10.15
N ASN A 139 -18.21 8.56 -9.61
CA ASN A 139 -18.16 9.84 -10.32
C ASN A 139 -17.15 9.72 -11.47
N GLN A 140 -17.50 8.86 -12.44
CA GLN A 140 -16.75 8.61 -13.67
C GLN A 140 -16.56 9.88 -14.52
N GLU A 141 -17.32 10.93 -14.27
CA GLU A 141 -17.26 12.16 -15.06
C GLU A 141 -16.03 13.05 -14.75
N LYS A 142 -15.30 12.80 -13.68
CA LYS A 142 -14.13 13.63 -13.32
C LYS A 142 -12.77 12.93 -13.35
N SER A 143 -12.72 11.66 -13.67
CA SER A 143 -11.46 10.92 -13.76
C SER A 143 -11.40 10.09 -15.05
N ASN A 144 -11.10 10.75 -16.16
CA ASN A 144 -10.71 10.07 -17.43
C ASN A 144 -9.37 9.31 -17.31
N ARG A 145 -8.96 8.92 -16.10
CA ARG A 145 -7.73 8.18 -15.88
C ARG A 145 -8.07 6.77 -15.47
N PRO A 146 -7.68 5.77 -16.28
CA PRO A 146 -7.83 4.38 -15.88
C PRO A 146 -7.08 4.15 -14.57
N THR A 147 -7.75 3.50 -13.62
CA THR A 147 -7.16 3.11 -12.32
C THR A 147 -6.07 2.05 -12.47
N SER A 148 -5.93 1.48 -13.65
CA SER A 148 -4.90 0.53 -14.03
C SER A 148 -4.37 0.86 -15.42
N ASP A 149 -3.04 0.88 -15.56
CA ASP A 149 -2.37 0.91 -16.85
C ASP A 149 -2.39 -0.50 -17.42
N ALA A 150 -3.34 -0.78 -18.30
CA ALA A 150 -3.56 -2.12 -18.86
C ALA A 150 -2.36 -2.62 -19.70
N VAL A 151 -1.51 -1.70 -20.16
CA VAL A 151 -0.39 -2.02 -21.06
C VAL A 151 0.85 -2.48 -20.29
N TYR A 152 1.08 -1.96 -19.08
CA TYR A 152 2.31 -2.19 -18.33
C TYR A 152 2.12 -2.91 -17.00
N THR A 153 0.90 -3.21 -16.61
CA THR A 153 0.63 -3.89 -15.34
C THR A 153 0.45 -5.38 -15.60
N PRO A 154 1.35 -6.24 -15.15
CA PRO A 154 1.14 -7.69 -15.22
C PRO A 154 -0.17 -8.02 -14.50
N SER A 155 -0.83 -9.10 -14.95
CA SER A 155 -2.03 -9.57 -14.27
C SER A 155 -1.72 -9.77 -12.78
N ARG A 156 -2.51 -9.15 -11.93
CA ARG A 156 -2.33 -9.18 -10.45
C ARG A 156 -2.26 -10.59 -9.90
N PHE A 157 -2.98 -11.52 -10.53
CA PHE A 157 -3.00 -12.91 -10.12
C PHE A 157 -1.78 -13.69 -10.63
N ILE A 158 -1.25 -13.35 -11.79
CA ILE A 158 -0.02 -13.97 -12.31
C ILE A 158 1.17 -13.59 -11.41
N SER A 159 1.31 -12.31 -11.07
CA SER A 159 2.36 -11.85 -10.16
C SER A 159 2.30 -12.57 -8.81
N LEU A 160 1.10 -12.69 -8.24
CA LEU A 160 0.86 -13.39 -6.99
C LEU A 160 1.22 -14.88 -7.09
N ALA A 161 0.74 -15.58 -8.12
CA ALA A 161 1.01 -17.00 -8.33
C ALA A 161 2.50 -17.28 -8.49
N ASN A 162 3.18 -16.48 -9.31
CA ASN A 162 4.64 -16.62 -9.50
C ASN A 162 5.40 -16.40 -8.19
N THR A 163 4.97 -15.42 -7.38
CA THR A 163 5.60 -15.15 -6.09
C THR A 163 5.46 -16.35 -5.14
N LEU A 164 4.26 -16.93 -5.06
CA LEU A 164 4.01 -18.11 -4.24
C LEU A 164 4.82 -19.35 -4.67
N GLY A 165 5.09 -19.49 -5.97
CA GLY A 165 5.89 -20.61 -6.47
C GLY A 165 7.40 -20.49 -6.22
N GLU A 166 7.89 -19.31 -5.85
CA GLU A 166 9.32 -19.02 -5.93
C GLU A 166 9.94 -18.52 -4.61
N VAL A 167 9.18 -17.80 -3.79
CA VAL A 167 9.70 -17.21 -2.55
C VAL A 167 8.72 -17.38 -1.38
N PRO A 168 9.20 -17.45 -0.14
CA PRO A 168 8.33 -17.45 1.02
C PRO A 168 7.52 -16.16 1.10
N VAL A 169 6.21 -16.29 1.34
CA VAL A 169 5.29 -15.15 1.52
C VAL A 169 4.64 -15.26 2.88
N ALA A 170 4.83 -14.25 3.71
CA ALA A 170 4.17 -14.08 5.00
C ALA A 170 3.29 -12.83 4.98
N THR A 171 2.08 -12.95 5.53
CA THR A 171 1.09 -11.87 5.52
C THR A 171 0.47 -11.66 6.89
N ALA A 172 0.06 -10.44 7.18
CA ALA A 172 -0.65 -10.10 8.42
C ALA A 172 -1.85 -9.20 8.13
N ALA A 173 -3.02 -9.56 8.63
CA ALA A 173 -4.18 -8.67 8.70
C ALA A 173 -4.12 -7.87 10.00
N LEU A 174 -4.00 -6.54 9.90
CA LEU A 174 -3.77 -5.64 11.04
C LEU A 174 -4.92 -4.65 11.24
N GLY A 175 -6.06 -4.93 10.65
CA GLY A 175 -7.28 -4.15 10.69
C GLY A 175 -8.28 -4.67 9.65
N PRO A 176 -9.19 -3.84 9.10
CA PRO A 176 -10.07 -4.27 8.02
C PRO A 176 -9.27 -4.53 6.75
N VAL A 177 -9.49 -5.71 6.13
CA VAL A 177 -8.81 -6.14 4.90
C VAL A 177 -9.86 -6.65 3.92
N ALA A 178 -10.10 -5.92 2.84
CA ALA A 178 -11.12 -6.26 1.85
C ALA A 178 -10.58 -6.29 0.41
N GLY A 179 -11.23 -7.03 -0.46
CA GLY A 179 -10.90 -7.10 -1.88
C GLY A 179 -9.55 -7.73 -2.19
N LEU A 180 -8.74 -7.11 -3.04
CA LEU A 180 -7.43 -7.63 -3.44
C LEU A 180 -6.44 -7.85 -2.27
N PRO A 181 -6.35 -6.99 -1.26
CA PRO A 181 -5.60 -7.28 -0.03
C PRO A 181 -6.05 -8.57 0.66
N ALA A 182 -7.37 -8.84 0.73
CA ALA A 182 -7.90 -10.08 1.31
C ALA A 182 -7.48 -11.32 0.51
N SER A 183 -7.53 -11.24 -0.82
CA SER A 183 -7.03 -12.32 -1.69
C SER A 183 -5.54 -12.59 -1.48
N ARG A 184 -4.75 -11.54 -1.30
CA ARG A 184 -3.31 -11.65 -1.02
C ARG A 184 -3.01 -12.19 0.38
N LEU A 185 -3.87 -11.88 1.35
CA LEU A 185 -3.73 -12.41 2.71
C LEU A 185 -3.85 -13.94 2.71
N VAL A 186 -4.86 -14.48 2.05
CA VAL A 186 -5.09 -15.94 2.02
C VAL A 186 -4.13 -16.66 1.07
N ALA A 187 -3.68 -15.99 0.02
CA ALA A 187 -2.68 -16.51 -0.92
C ALA A 187 -1.27 -16.21 -0.38
N SER A 188 -0.89 -16.91 0.67
CA SER A 188 0.41 -16.83 1.34
C SER A 188 0.79 -18.15 1.97
N HIS A 189 2.08 -18.34 2.25
CA HIS A 189 2.58 -19.54 2.96
C HIS A 189 2.30 -19.49 4.46
N PHE A 190 2.23 -18.27 5.00
CA PHE A 190 1.94 -18.05 6.41
C PHE A 190 1.13 -16.77 6.56
N SER A 191 0.00 -16.83 7.23
CA SER A 191 -0.86 -15.70 7.52
C SER A 191 -1.22 -15.61 8.98
N VAL A 192 -1.27 -14.39 9.48
CA VAL A 192 -1.75 -14.08 10.82
C VAL A 192 -2.77 -12.95 10.75
N MET A 193 -3.61 -12.85 11.76
CA MET A 193 -4.52 -11.72 11.91
C MET A 193 -4.65 -11.31 13.37
N THR A 194 -4.88 -10.04 13.61
CA THR A 194 -5.20 -9.55 14.95
C THR A 194 -6.65 -9.87 15.30
N GLU A 195 -6.98 -9.96 16.58
CA GLU A 195 -8.34 -10.22 17.06
C GLU A 195 -9.37 -9.22 16.55
N THR A 196 -8.94 -7.98 16.30
CA THR A 196 -9.80 -6.89 15.79
C THR A 196 -9.82 -6.78 14.27
N SER A 197 -9.13 -7.67 13.56
CA SER A 197 -9.13 -7.68 12.12
C SER A 197 -10.41 -8.28 11.56
N LEU A 198 -10.87 -7.71 10.45
CA LEU A 198 -12.00 -8.20 9.68
C LEU A 198 -11.59 -8.42 8.24
N VAL A 199 -11.83 -9.61 7.69
CA VAL A 199 -11.41 -9.99 6.34
C VAL A 199 -12.61 -10.38 5.47
N PRO A 200 -13.42 -9.41 4.99
CA PRO A 200 -14.46 -9.71 4.02
C PRO A 200 -13.83 -9.94 2.64
N VAL A 201 -14.12 -11.07 2.05
CA VAL A 201 -13.61 -11.42 0.70
C VAL A 201 -14.35 -10.64 -0.39
N SER A 202 -15.63 -10.31 -0.17
CA SER A 202 -16.45 -9.54 -1.09
C SER A 202 -17.50 -8.72 -0.34
N TYR A 203 -17.94 -7.62 -0.95
CA TYR A 203 -19.01 -6.77 -0.40
C TYR A 203 -20.37 -7.47 -0.28
N THR A 204 -20.60 -8.57 -0.99
CA THR A 204 -21.85 -9.34 -0.94
C THR A 204 -22.10 -10.00 0.41
N HIS A 205 -21.08 -10.14 1.25
CA HIS A 205 -21.22 -10.67 2.61
C HIS A 205 -21.37 -9.59 3.68
N LEU A 206 -21.39 -8.32 3.31
CA LEU A 206 -21.61 -7.19 4.23
C LEU A 206 -23.07 -6.76 4.35
N THR A 207 -23.98 -7.38 3.66
CA THR A 207 -25.40 -7.24 3.97
C THR A 207 -25.66 -7.99 5.27
N LEU A 208 -25.57 -7.27 6.38
CA LEU A 208 -26.12 -7.75 7.65
C LEU A 208 -27.57 -8.20 7.39
N PRO A 209 -28.01 -9.33 7.96
CA PRO A 209 -29.41 -9.69 7.88
C PRO A 209 -30.20 -8.50 8.42
N THR A 210 -31.00 -7.90 7.55
CA THR A 210 -32.03 -6.95 7.96
C THR A 210 -32.85 -7.64 9.00
N LYS A 211 -32.97 -7.03 10.18
CA LYS A 211 -33.92 -7.48 11.18
C LYS A 211 -35.25 -7.75 10.49
N SER A 212 -35.60 -9.00 10.40
CA SER A 212 -37.00 -9.37 10.26
C SER A 212 -37.67 -8.93 11.54
N GLY A 213 -38.54 -7.94 11.45
CA GLY A 213 -39.41 -7.50 12.51
C GLY A 213 -40.37 -8.60 12.95
#